data_8e2f446ff05452c0b49bd2c84a191bff
#
_entry.id   8e2f446ff05452c0b49bd2c84a191bff
#
_cell.length_a   1.000
_cell.length_b   1.000
_cell.length_c   1.000
_cell.angle_alpha   90.00
_cell.angle_beta   90.00
_cell.angle_gamma   90.00
#
_symmetry.space_group_name_H-M   'P 1'
#
loop_
_entity.id
_entity.type
_entity.pdbx_description
1 polymer ?
#
loop_
_entity_poly.entity_id
_entity_poly.type
_entity_poly.pdbx_seq_one_letter_code
_entity_poly.pdbx_strand_id
1 'polypeptide(L)'
;MKRLAIALSVLAAVCAASTPAMADEAMMKAKGCVACHKVDGKLIGPSYKEVAAKYTAADVDKLAEKVQKGGKGVWGAIPMTPNKVTPEEAKQLVTWILSLK
;
A
#
# COMPACT_ATOMS: atom_id res chain seq x y z
N MET A 1 -0.15 -20.29 61.03
CA MET A 1 -0.67 -19.14 60.28
C MET A 1 -0.28 -19.30 58.82
N LYS A 2 -1.27 -19.57 58.04
CA LYS A 2 -1.03 -19.71 56.60
C LYS A 2 -1.14 -18.33 55.95
N ARG A 3 -0.08 -17.86 55.40
CA ARG A 3 -0.11 -16.67 54.61
C ARG A 3 -0.52 -17.03 53.19
N LEU A 4 -1.70 -16.61 52.80
CA LEU A 4 -2.06 -16.67 51.39
C LEU A 4 -1.20 -15.70 50.62
N ALA A 5 -0.33 -16.25 49.81
CA ALA A 5 0.30 -15.46 48.78
C ALA A 5 -0.70 -15.27 47.64
N ILE A 6 -1.26 -14.08 47.58
CA ILE A 6 -2.06 -13.69 46.42
C ILE A 6 -1.07 -13.43 45.29
N ALA A 7 -0.95 -14.41 44.43
CA ALA A 7 -0.24 -14.18 43.18
C ALA A 7 -1.10 -13.20 42.35
N LEU A 8 -0.71 -11.95 42.33
CA LEU A 8 -1.24 -11.02 41.36
C LEU A 8 -0.70 -11.45 39.99
N SER A 9 -1.50 -12.19 39.27
CA SER A 9 -1.28 -12.36 37.84
C SER A 9 -1.60 -11.03 37.19
N VAL A 10 -0.59 -10.24 36.90
CA VAL A 10 -0.73 -9.09 36.02
C VAL A 10 -0.97 -9.63 34.65
N LEU A 11 -2.23 -9.64 34.26
CA LEU A 11 -2.60 -9.85 32.86
C LEU A 11 -2.15 -8.60 32.12
N ALA A 12 -0.99 -8.65 31.54
CA ALA A 12 -0.58 -7.67 30.57
C ALA A 12 -1.52 -7.83 29.38
N ALA A 13 -2.57 -7.01 29.34
CA ALA A 13 -3.35 -6.87 28.13
C ALA A 13 -2.40 -6.29 27.07
N VAL A 14 -1.88 -7.15 26.24
CA VAL A 14 -1.25 -6.73 25.00
C VAL A 14 -2.39 -6.18 24.15
N CYS A 15 -2.65 -4.89 24.25
CA CYS A 15 -3.35 -4.19 23.20
C CYS A 15 -2.50 -4.36 21.95
N ALA A 16 -2.83 -5.36 21.15
CA ALA A 16 -2.40 -5.37 19.77
C ALA A 16 -3.01 -4.10 19.16
N ALA A 17 -2.26 -3.01 19.19
CA ALA A 17 -2.58 -1.88 18.38
C ALA A 17 -2.63 -2.42 16.97
N SER A 18 -3.85 -2.52 16.40
CA SER A 18 -4.01 -2.80 14.99
C SER A 18 -3.40 -1.63 14.24
N THR A 19 -2.10 -1.74 13.95
CA THR A 19 -1.49 -0.87 12.96
C THR A 19 -2.28 -1.05 11.67
N PRO A 20 -2.75 0.04 11.04
CA PRO A 20 -3.37 -0.09 9.73
C PRO A 20 -2.42 -0.88 8.85
N ALA A 21 -2.92 -1.91 8.20
CA ALA A 21 -2.14 -2.73 7.29
C ALA A 21 -1.53 -1.82 6.24
N MET A 22 -0.21 -1.68 6.26
CA MET A 22 0.49 -0.97 5.21
C MET A 22 0.48 -1.83 3.95
N ALA A 23 0.31 -1.20 2.79
CA ALA A 23 0.38 -1.88 1.52
C ALA A 23 1.76 -2.52 1.35
N ASP A 24 1.76 -3.69 0.76
CA ASP A 24 2.95 -4.45 0.39
C ASP A 24 2.68 -5.18 -0.94
N GLU A 25 3.60 -6.03 -1.38
CA GLU A 25 3.39 -6.83 -2.59
C GLU A 25 2.13 -7.69 -2.53
N ALA A 26 1.79 -8.21 -1.36
CA ALA A 26 0.59 -9.04 -1.19
C ALA A 26 -0.68 -8.23 -1.48
N MET A 27 -0.74 -6.99 -1.01
CA MET A 27 -1.86 -6.09 -1.32
C MET A 27 -1.91 -5.72 -2.80
N MET A 28 -0.76 -5.51 -3.44
CA MET A 28 -0.68 -5.28 -4.88
C MET A 28 -1.27 -6.46 -5.68
N LYS A 29 -0.95 -7.68 -5.28
CA LYS A 29 -1.53 -8.90 -5.89
C LYS A 29 -3.03 -8.99 -5.65
N ALA A 30 -3.47 -8.76 -4.43
CA ALA A 30 -4.88 -8.84 -4.06
C ALA A 30 -5.75 -7.83 -4.82
N LYS A 31 -5.21 -6.68 -5.15
CA LYS A 31 -5.91 -5.63 -5.91
C LYS A 31 -5.70 -5.71 -7.43
N GLY A 32 -4.97 -6.71 -7.91
CA GLY A 32 -4.78 -6.95 -9.34
C GLY A 32 -3.76 -6.05 -10.02
N CYS A 33 -2.99 -5.26 -9.28
CA CYS A 33 -2.01 -4.34 -9.84
C CYS A 33 -0.89 -5.06 -10.61
N VAL A 34 -0.53 -6.25 -10.17
CA VAL A 34 0.55 -7.05 -10.76
C VAL A 34 0.25 -7.61 -12.16
N ALA A 35 -1.00 -7.50 -12.62
CA ALA A 35 -1.35 -7.84 -13.99
C ALA A 35 -0.67 -6.91 -15.01
N CYS A 36 -0.45 -5.65 -14.64
CA CYS A 36 0.11 -4.60 -15.49
C CYS A 36 1.41 -3.99 -14.98
N HIS A 37 1.72 -4.14 -13.71
CA HIS A 37 2.89 -3.55 -13.05
C HIS A 37 3.79 -4.58 -12.41
N LYS A 38 5.09 -4.32 -12.44
CA LYS A 38 6.13 -5.04 -11.70
C LYS A 38 6.87 -4.10 -10.77
N VAL A 39 7.57 -4.64 -9.79
CA VAL A 39 8.47 -3.85 -8.94
C VAL A 39 9.59 -3.24 -9.78
N ASP A 40 10.20 -4.03 -10.64
CA ASP A 40 11.27 -3.64 -11.51
C ASP A 40 10.98 -4.11 -12.94
N GLY A 41 11.36 -3.29 -13.92
CA GLY A 41 11.12 -3.59 -15.33
C GLY A 41 9.69 -3.29 -15.79
N LYS A 42 9.58 -2.80 -17.00
CA LYS A 42 8.30 -2.45 -17.62
C LYS A 42 7.51 -3.71 -17.99
N LEU A 43 6.22 -3.70 -17.70
CA LEU A 43 5.27 -4.67 -18.19
C LEU A 43 4.28 -3.94 -19.12
N ILE A 44 2.98 -3.97 -18.85
CA ILE A 44 2.01 -3.15 -19.59
C ILE A 44 2.09 -1.71 -19.10
N GLY A 45 2.16 -1.52 -17.77
CA GLY A 45 2.40 -0.23 -17.15
C GLY A 45 3.85 -0.07 -16.70
N PRO A 46 4.22 1.13 -16.20
CA PRO A 46 5.55 1.38 -15.66
C PRO A 46 5.84 0.52 -14.45
N SER A 47 7.11 0.24 -14.19
CA SER A 47 7.53 -0.43 -12.96
C SER A 47 7.26 0.49 -11.75
N TYR A 48 7.09 -0.11 -10.58
CA TYR A 48 6.93 0.68 -9.35
C TYR A 48 8.15 1.54 -9.05
N LYS A 49 9.34 1.04 -9.37
CA LYS A 49 10.58 1.82 -9.22
C LYS A 49 10.65 3.02 -10.15
N GLU A 50 10.15 2.91 -11.38
CA GLU A 50 10.05 4.05 -12.30
C GLU A 50 9.08 5.10 -11.77
N VAL A 51 7.94 4.69 -11.23
CA VAL A 51 6.97 5.58 -10.59
C VAL A 51 7.61 6.27 -9.39
N ALA A 52 8.29 5.52 -8.53
CA ALA A 52 8.99 6.06 -7.36
C ALA A 52 10.08 7.07 -7.74
N ALA A 53 10.76 6.87 -8.86
CA ALA A 53 11.78 7.79 -9.36
C ALA A 53 11.19 9.10 -9.88
N LYS A 54 9.97 9.06 -10.43
CA LYS A 54 9.32 10.23 -11.04
C LYS A 54 8.58 11.10 -10.03
N TYR A 55 7.99 10.51 -9.01
CA TYR A 55 7.09 11.20 -8.07
C TYR A 55 7.65 11.23 -6.66
N THR A 56 7.09 12.12 -5.85
CA THR A 56 7.45 12.29 -4.43
C THR A 56 6.22 12.11 -3.54
N ALA A 57 6.42 12.12 -2.23
CA ALA A 57 5.32 12.05 -1.26
C ALA A 57 4.27 13.15 -1.44
N ALA A 58 4.65 14.28 -2.03
CA ALA A 58 3.71 15.36 -2.34
C ALA A 58 2.67 14.97 -3.41
N ASP A 59 2.94 13.93 -4.19
CA ASP A 59 2.07 13.46 -5.26
C ASP A 59 1.09 12.35 -4.83
N VAL A 60 1.13 11.92 -3.57
CA VAL A 60 0.35 10.77 -3.07
C VAL A 60 -1.13 10.90 -3.40
N ASP A 61 -1.75 12.02 -3.10
CA ASP A 61 -3.19 12.20 -3.32
C ASP A 61 -3.55 12.15 -4.81
N LYS A 62 -2.76 12.77 -5.63
CA LYS A 62 -2.93 12.79 -7.09
C LYS A 62 -2.78 11.38 -7.69
N LEU A 63 -1.77 10.65 -7.25
CA LEU A 63 -1.54 9.28 -7.72
C LEU A 63 -2.59 8.31 -7.19
N ALA A 64 -3.07 8.49 -5.96
CA ALA A 64 -4.16 7.70 -5.40
C ALA A 64 -5.45 7.88 -6.20
N GLU A 65 -5.78 9.09 -6.60
CA GLU A 65 -6.91 9.36 -7.50
C GLU A 65 -6.74 8.64 -8.85
N LYS A 66 -5.52 8.62 -9.38
CA LYS A 66 -5.18 7.90 -10.61
C LYS A 66 -5.41 6.40 -10.48
N VAL A 67 -5.06 5.82 -9.34
CA VAL A 67 -5.30 4.40 -9.07
C VAL A 67 -6.79 4.09 -9.05
N GLN A 68 -7.60 4.95 -8.45
CA GLN A 68 -9.05 4.75 -8.38
C GLN A 68 -9.76 4.97 -9.70
N LYS A 69 -9.41 6.00 -10.43
CA LYS A 69 -10.12 6.46 -11.63
C LYS A 69 -9.47 6.01 -12.93
N GLY A 70 -8.20 5.62 -12.88
CA GLY A 70 -7.42 5.32 -14.06
C GLY A 70 -6.95 6.58 -14.80
N GLY A 71 -6.37 6.39 -15.94
CA GLY A 71 -5.90 7.48 -16.79
C GLY A 71 -4.92 7.01 -17.85
N LYS A 72 -4.50 7.92 -18.71
CA LYS A 72 -3.56 7.64 -19.80
C LYS A 72 -2.69 8.86 -20.10
N GLY A 73 -1.67 8.65 -20.93
CA GLY A 73 -0.88 9.71 -21.54
C GLY A 73 0.41 10.07 -20.80
N VAL A 74 0.55 9.75 -19.53
CA VAL A 74 1.79 10.04 -18.78
C VAL A 74 2.88 9.03 -19.09
N TRP A 75 2.51 7.76 -19.19
CA TRP A 75 3.43 6.63 -19.42
C TRP A 75 3.24 5.97 -20.78
N GLY A 76 2.48 6.58 -21.66
CA GLY A 76 2.19 6.09 -22.99
C GLY A 76 0.70 6.07 -23.33
N ALA A 77 0.36 5.44 -24.44
CA ALA A 77 -1.00 5.44 -24.97
C ALA A 77 -1.93 4.41 -24.32
N ILE A 78 -1.39 3.38 -23.68
CA ILE A 78 -2.20 2.34 -23.04
C ILE A 78 -2.77 2.90 -21.75
N PRO A 79 -4.12 2.94 -21.60
CA PRO A 79 -4.73 3.50 -20.41
C PRO A 79 -4.59 2.56 -19.22
N MET A 80 -4.42 3.14 -18.03
CA MET A 80 -4.61 2.45 -16.77
C MET A 80 -6.11 2.37 -16.49
N THR A 81 -6.63 1.18 -16.26
CA THR A 81 -8.03 0.99 -15.93
C THR A 81 -8.33 1.40 -14.49
N PRO A 82 -9.56 1.87 -14.17
CA PRO A 82 -9.95 2.12 -12.79
C PRO A 82 -9.82 0.86 -11.92
N ASN A 83 -9.40 1.04 -10.68
CA ASN A 83 -9.26 -0.05 -9.72
C ASN A 83 -10.30 0.08 -8.61
N LYS A 84 -10.84 -1.07 -8.18
CA LYS A 84 -11.78 -1.13 -7.06
C LYS A 84 -11.04 -1.08 -5.73
N VAL A 85 -10.66 0.10 -5.32
CA VAL A 85 -10.00 0.35 -4.03
C VAL A 85 -10.62 1.58 -3.37
N THR A 86 -10.58 1.60 -2.05
CA THR A 86 -10.99 2.79 -1.30
C THR A 86 -9.94 3.89 -1.44
N PRO A 87 -10.28 5.16 -1.18
CA PRO A 87 -9.29 6.24 -1.17
C PRO A 87 -8.10 5.95 -0.25
N GLU A 88 -8.35 5.36 0.91
CA GLU A 88 -7.29 5.01 1.86
C GLU A 88 -6.40 3.88 1.33
N GLU A 89 -6.99 2.85 0.77
CA GLU A 89 -6.24 1.76 0.13
C GLU A 89 -5.38 2.29 -1.02
N ALA A 90 -5.92 3.17 -1.85
CA ALA A 90 -5.17 3.80 -2.93
C ALA A 90 -3.97 4.59 -2.41
N LYS A 91 -4.12 5.36 -1.33
CA LYS A 91 -3.03 6.08 -0.69
C LYS A 91 -1.97 5.15 -0.11
N GLN A 92 -2.38 4.06 0.50
CA GLN A 92 -1.46 3.05 1.04
C GLN A 92 -0.65 2.40 -0.08
N LEU A 93 -1.29 2.02 -1.18
CA LEU A 93 -0.64 1.45 -2.35
C LEU A 93 0.40 2.42 -2.94
N VAL A 94 0.03 3.65 -3.13
CA VAL A 94 0.92 4.68 -3.68
C VAL A 94 2.08 4.97 -2.72
N THR A 95 1.82 5.07 -1.43
CA THR A 95 2.86 5.29 -0.42
C THR A 95 3.89 4.18 -0.43
N TRP A 96 3.44 2.94 -0.54
CA TRP A 96 4.35 1.80 -0.65
C TRP A 96 5.18 1.87 -1.95
N ILE A 97 4.56 2.16 -3.09
CA ILE A 97 5.26 2.32 -4.37
C ILE A 97 6.35 3.38 -4.27
N LEU A 98 6.03 4.53 -3.71
CA LEU A 98 6.98 5.64 -3.58
C LEU A 98 8.13 5.35 -2.59
N SER A 99 7.99 4.32 -1.76
CA SER A 99 9.05 3.85 -0.87
C SER A 99 10.12 3.02 -1.58
N LEU A 100 9.89 2.63 -2.82
CA LEU A 100 10.76 1.73 -3.60
C LEU A 100 11.90 2.44 -4.34
N LYS A 101 12.27 3.60 -3.89
CA LYS A 101 13.40 4.36 -4.48
C LYS A 101 14.72 3.65 -4.29
#